data_67a5e85da1fe32d9ea21f133a4e4790b
#
_entry.id   67a5e85da1fe32d9ea21f133a4e4790b
#
_cell.length_a   1.000
_cell.length_b   1.000
_cell.length_c   1.000
_cell.angle_alpha   90.00
_cell.angle_beta   90.00
_cell.angle_gamma   90.00
#
_symmetry.space_group_name_H-M   'P 1'
#
loop_
_entity.id
_entity.type
_entity.pdbx_description
1 polymer ?
#
loop_
_entity_poly.entity_id
_entity_poly.type
_entity_poly.pdbx_seq_one_letter_code
_entity_poly.pdbx_strand_id
1 'polypeptide(L)'
;MRAGRLLVLFSAFLTLPASGFAREPEAEVKKLSFNHTTLQNGLEIYSIEDHSSPTVAVQVWYHVGSKDDPDGRSGFAHLFEHMMFKGNEHLTPDTFEQLTENVGGENNAYTAPDVTVYHEVVPSNYLEPVLWAEAERMASLALNDANFNSERDVVKEEYRQRILANPYGEFSLAIDQKSFAFHPYKRPSIGNIAELDAAQLPEVKAFQVHRSAPDPSPCGRKD
;
A
#
# COMPACT_ATOMS: atom_id res chain seq x y z
N MET A 1 91.36 -17.31 17.77
CA MET A 1 90.25 -17.94 18.47
C MET A 1 89.08 -16.93 18.58
N ARG A 2 88.04 -17.07 17.79
CA ARG A 2 86.84 -16.20 17.81
C ARG A 2 85.62 -17.04 18.22
N ALA A 3 85.05 -16.76 19.35
CA ALA A 3 83.87 -17.39 19.88
C ALA A 3 82.62 -16.80 19.21
N GLY A 4 81.92 -17.67 18.51
CA GLY A 4 80.61 -17.29 17.91
C GLY A 4 79.53 -17.37 19.00
N ARG A 5 78.80 -16.27 19.14
CA ARG A 5 77.61 -16.22 20.02
C ARG A 5 76.41 -16.67 19.18
N LEU A 6 75.79 -17.80 19.62
CA LEU A 6 74.54 -18.30 19.08
C LEU A 6 73.36 -17.52 19.68
N LEU A 7 72.62 -16.81 18.84
CA LEU A 7 71.44 -16.05 19.25
C LEU A 7 70.23 -16.96 19.08
N VAL A 8 69.62 -17.43 20.18
CA VAL A 8 68.38 -18.21 20.18
C VAL A 8 67.18 -17.21 20.22
N LEU A 9 66.47 -17.10 19.11
CA LEU A 9 65.23 -16.36 19.04
C LEU A 9 64.07 -17.21 19.56
N PHE A 10 63.52 -16.83 20.71
CA PHE A 10 62.30 -17.40 21.28
C PHE A 10 61.10 -16.74 20.59
N SER A 11 60.42 -17.45 19.69
CA SER A 11 59.11 -17.02 19.14
C SER A 11 58.02 -17.34 20.16
N ALA A 12 57.52 -16.31 20.83
CA ALA A 12 56.32 -16.44 21.66
C ALA A 12 55.10 -16.47 20.77
N PHE A 13 54.49 -17.64 20.59
CA PHE A 13 53.16 -17.77 19.97
C PHE A 13 52.10 -17.21 20.94
N LEU A 14 51.59 -16.05 20.63
CA LEU A 14 50.45 -15.45 21.35
C LEU A 14 49.17 -16.18 20.88
N THR A 15 48.67 -17.15 21.60
CA THR A 15 47.37 -17.76 21.38
C THR A 15 46.29 -16.82 21.89
N LEU A 16 45.67 -16.06 20.97
CA LEU A 16 44.45 -15.34 21.24
C LEU A 16 43.32 -16.37 21.49
N PRO A 17 42.58 -16.27 22.60
CA PRO A 17 41.40 -17.10 22.79
C PRO A 17 40.40 -16.73 21.68
N ALA A 18 39.98 -17.73 20.90
CA ALA A 18 38.84 -17.58 20.00
C ALA A 18 37.63 -17.31 20.88
N SER A 19 37.28 -16.01 21.03
CA SER A 19 36.02 -15.60 21.63
C SER A 19 34.92 -16.19 20.75
N GLY A 20 34.33 -17.30 21.21
CA GLY A 20 33.17 -17.87 20.55
C GLY A 20 32.11 -16.78 20.49
N PHE A 21 31.76 -16.33 19.28
CA PHE A 21 30.58 -15.54 19.10
C PHE A 21 29.40 -16.37 19.61
N ALA A 22 28.93 -16.05 20.79
CA ALA A 22 27.71 -16.62 21.33
C ALA A 22 26.63 -16.27 20.26
N ARG A 23 26.12 -17.29 19.58
CA ARG A 23 25.00 -17.14 18.65
C ARG A 23 23.85 -16.60 19.49
N GLU A 24 23.42 -15.37 19.22
CA GLU A 24 22.23 -14.86 19.88
C GLU A 24 21.08 -15.86 19.62
N PRO A 25 20.26 -16.13 20.66
CA PRO A 25 19.13 -17.03 20.47
C PRO A 25 18.29 -16.50 19.31
N GLU A 26 18.08 -17.34 18.31
CA GLU A 26 17.23 -17.05 17.17
C GLU A 26 15.84 -16.66 17.73
N ALA A 27 15.40 -15.42 17.46
CA ALA A 27 14.13 -14.94 17.97
C ALA A 27 13.02 -15.86 17.44
N GLU A 28 12.38 -16.60 18.33
CA GLU A 28 11.25 -17.46 17.98
C GLU A 28 10.07 -16.55 17.56
N VAL A 29 9.82 -16.43 16.26
CA VAL A 29 8.68 -15.67 15.73
C VAL A 29 7.41 -16.42 16.07
N LYS A 30 6.63 -15.90 17.01
CA LYS A 30 5.32 -16.47 17.38
C LYS A 30 4.43 -16.53 16.14
N LYS A 31 3.93 -17.72 15.83
CA LYS A 31 2.99 -17.91 14.73
C LYS A 31 1.71 -17.12 15.01
N LEU A 32 1.33 -16.23 14.07
CA LEU A 32 0.07 -15.49 14.16
C LEU A 32 -1.10 -16.46 13.98
N SER A 33 -2.08 -16.37 14.87
CA SER A 33 -3.38 -17.05 14.74
C SER A 33 -4.37 -16.02 14.20
N PHE A 34 -5.11 -16.37 13.15
CA PHE A 34 -6.13 -15.52 12.56
C PHE A 34 -7.36 -16.37 12.20
N ASN A 35 -8.52 -15.72 12.17
CA ASN A 35 -9.73 -16.29 11.60
C ASN A 35 -9.85 -15.87 10.14
N HIS A 36 -10.37 -16.78 9.30
CA HIS A 36 -10.64 -16.51 7.88
C HIS A 36 -12.06 -16.96 7.54
N THR A 37 -12.80 -16.11 6.86
CA THR A 37 -14.17 -16.37 6.42
C THR A 37 -14.38 -15.77 5.04
N THR A 38 -15.02 -16.53 4.14
CA THR A 38 -15.45 -16.03 2.83
C THR A 38 -16.96 -15.84 2.84
N LEU A 39 -17.41 -14.63 2.50
CA LEU A 39 -18.84 -14.32 2.38
C LEU A 39 -19.42 -14.89 1.08
N GLN A 40 -20.77 -14.93 0.98
CA GLN A 40 -21.46 -15.44 -0.22
C GLN A 40 -21.14 -14.66 -1.50
N ASN A 41 -20.79 -13.38 -1.39
CA ASN A 41 -20.39 -12.53 -2.50
C ASN A 41 -18.90 -12.65 -2.86
N GLY A 42 -18.16 -13.56 -2.22
CA GLY A 42 -16.74 -13.77 -2.46
C GLY A 42 -15.78 -12.87 -1.66
N LEU A 43 -16.30 -11.96 -0.81
CA LEU A 43 -15.44 -11.15 0.05
C LEU A 43 -14.74 -12.03 1.09
N GLU A 44 -13.42 -11.96 1.12
CA GLU A 44 -12.59 -12.65 2.11
C GLU A 44 -12.34 -11.74 3.31
N ILE A 45 -12.58 -12.27 4.50
CA ILE A 45 -12.40 -11.57 5.78
C ILE A 45 -11.35 -12.29 6.61
N TYR A 46 -10.34 -11.57 7.01
CA TYR A 46 -9.29 -12.03 7.93
C TYR A 46 -9.39 -11.22 9.21
N SER A 47 -9.42 -11.87 10.37
CA SER A 47 -9.43 -11.19 11.67
C SER A 47 -8.41 -11.78 12.64
N ILE A 48 -7.75 -10.90 13.37
CA ILE A 48 -6.78 -11.23 14.42
C ILE A 48 -7.24 -10.53 15.68
N GLU A 49 -7.41 -11.30 16.75
CA GLU A 49 -7.73 -10.74 18.08
C GLU A 49 -6.44 -10.42 18.83
N ASP A 50 -6.29 -9.14 19.19
CA ASP A 50 -5.23 -8.65 20.07
C ASP A 50 -5.82 -7.60 21.02
N HIS A 51 -5.89 -7.95 22.30
CA HIS A 51 -6.45 -7.10 23.35
C HIS A 51 -5.37 -6.29 24.11
N SER A 52 -4.18 -6.19 23.57
CA SER A 52 -3.07 -5.42 24.18
C SER A 52 -3.30 -3.91 24.09
N SER A 53 -4.15 -3.44 23.18
CA SER A 53 -4.54 -2.04 23.00
C SER A 53 -6.05 -1.91 22.83
N PRO A 54 -6.68 -0.81 23.31
CA PRO A 54 -8.12 -0.53 23.08
C PRO A 54 -8.41 0.03 21.68
N THR A 55 -7.62 -0.31 20.69
CA THR A 55 -7.75 0.13 19.30
C THR A 55 -8.08 -1.04 18.38
N VAL A 56 -8.63 -0.72 17.21
CA VAL A 56 -8.82 -1.66 16.12
C VAL A 56 -8.27 -1.07 14.83
N ALA A 57 -7.60 -1.91 14.04
CA ALA A 57 -7.20 -1.58 12.68
C ALA A 57 -8.14 -2.29 11.70
N VAL A 58 -8.70 -1.54 10.76
CA VAL A 58 -9.50 -2.06 9.64
C VAL A 58 -8.72 -1.81 8.37
N GLN A 59 -8.68 -2.79 7.48
CA GLN A 59 -8.04 -2.65 6.16
C GLN A 59 -8.93 -3.27 5.09
N VAL A 60 -9.14 -2.53 4.01
CA VAL A 60 -9.85 -3.00 2.83
C VAL A 60 -8.89 -3.04 1.66
N TRP A 61 -8.70 -4.24 1.11
CA TRP A 61 -7.75 -4.52 0.04
C TRP A 61 -8.49 -4.77 -1.28
N TYR A 62 -8.25 -3.92 -2.27
CA TYR A 62 -8.70 -4.14 -3.64
C TYR A 62 -7.54 -4.67 -4.46
N HIS A 63 -7.72 -5.84 -5.09
CA HIS A 63 -6.73 -6.45 -6.00
C HIS A 63 -6.66 -5.73 -7.36
N VAL A 64 -6.65 -4.43 -7.32
CA VAL A 64 -6.55 -3.54 -8.47
C VAL A 64 -5.55 -2.43 -8.15
N GLY A 65 -4.57 -2.23 -9.01
CA GLY A 65 -3.54 -1.21 -8.87
C GLY A 65 -3.14 -0.62 -10.22
N SER A 66 -2.01 0.07 -10.27
CA SER A 66 -1.58 0.76 -11.51
C SER A 66 -1.29 -0.18 -12.68
N LYS A 67 -1.06 -1.48 -12.45
CA LYS A 67 -0.92 -2.47 -13.54
C LYS A 67 -2.23 -2.62 -14.33
N ASP A 68 -3.36 -2.37 -13.69
CA ASP A 68 -4.70 -2.54 -14.24
C ASP A 68 -5.24 -1.26 -14.88
N ASP A 69 -4.45 -0.20 -14.90
CA ASP A 69 -4.80 1.04 -15.60
C ASP A 69 -4.99 0.76 -17.09
N PRO A 70 -6.05 1.30 -17.72
CA PRO A 70 -6.23 1.16 -19.16
C PRO A 70 -5.06 1.78 -19.94
N ASP A 71 -4.79 1.30 -21.13
CA ASP A 71 -3.75 1.86 -22.00
C ASP A 71 -4.03 3.33 -22.32
N GLY A 72 -3.04 4.19 -22.08
CA GLY A 72 -3.17 5.64 -22.23
C GLY A 72 -3.97 6.31 -21.10
N ARG A 73 -4.14 5.65 -19.97
CA ARG A 73 -4.85 6.14 -18.78
C ARG A 73 -4.08 5.82 -17.49
N SER A 74 -2.77 5.98 -17.51
CA SER A 74 -1.92 5.77 -16.34
C SER A 74 -2.33 6.71 -15.19
N GLY A 75 -2.48 6.16 -13.99
CA GLY A 75 -2.92 6.85 -12.78
C GLY A 75 -4.41 6.71 -12.48
N PHE A 76 -5.16 5.87 -13.23
CA PHE A 76 -6.59 5.67 -12.96
C PHE A 76 -6.85 5.00 -11.62
N ALA A 77 -6.07 3.99 -11.25
CA ALA A 77 -6.22 3.34 -9.95
C ALA A 77 -6.00 4.35 -8.80
N HIS A 78 -5.00 5.22 -8.92
CA HIS A 78 -4.72 6.26 -7.94
C HIS A 78 -5.78 7.37 -7.94
N LEU A 79 -6.21 7.85 -9.09
CA LEU A 79 -7.32 8.80 -9.18
C LEU A 79 -8.60 8.22 -8.57
N PHE A 80 -8.86 6.92 -8.77
CA PHE A 80 -10.00 6.27 -8.16
C PHE A 80 -9.86 6.15 -6.64
N GLU A 81 -8.66 5.94 -6.12
CA GLU A 81 -8.37 6.02 -4.69
C GLU A 81 -8.86 7.36 -4.11
N HIS A 82 -8.49 8.49 -4.74
CA HIS A 82 -8.96 9.83 -4.33
C HIS A 82 -10.47 9.97 -4.40
N MET A 83 -11.09 9.44 -5.47
CA MET A 83 -12.55 9.50 -5.62
C MET A 83 -13.30 8.74 -4.52
N MET A 84 -12.71 7.71 -3.93
CA MET A 84 -13.28 6.94 -2.83
C MET A 84 -13.43 7.76 -1.53
N PHE A 85 -12.74 8.89 -1.40
CA PHE A 85 -12.88 9.82 -0.27
C PHE A 85 -13.95 10.90 -0.50
N LYS A 86 -14.56 10.96 -1.68
CA LYS A 86 -15.59 11.97 -1.99
C LYS A 86 -16.99 11.60 -1.55
N GLY A 87 -17.11 10.49 -0.80
CA GLY A 87 -18.37 10.05 -0.21
C GLY A 87 -19.40 9.53 -1.20
N ASN A 88 -20.61 9.44 -0.72
CA ASN A 88 -21.81 9.02 -1.46
C ASN A 88 -23.05 9.74 -0.92
N GLU A 89 -24.25 9.27 -1.25
CA GLU A 89 -25.51 9.87 -0.77
C GLU A 89 -25.75 9.69 0.75
N HIS A 90 -25.11 8.71 1.40
CA HIS A 90 -25.27 8.42 2.82
C HIS A 90 -24.04 8.83 3.66
N LEU A 91 -22.88 8.91 3.02
CA LEU A 91 -21.60 9.17 3.67
C LEU A 91 -20.94 10.38 3.01
N THR A 92 -20.98 11.53 3.69
CA THR A 92 -20.24 12.71 3.24
C THR A 92 -18.73 12.57 3.56
N PRO A 93 -17.83 13.28 2.86
CA PRO A 93 -16.41 13.30 3.22
C PRO A 93 -16.17 13.63 4.69
N ASP A 94 -16.83 14.66 5.21
CA ASP A 94 -16.73 15.09 6.62
C ASP A 94 -17.18 13.99 7.60
N THR A 95 -18.13 13.14 7.20
CA THR A 95 -18.61 12.04 8.06
C THR A 95 -17.51 10.99 8.25
N PHE A 96 -16.72 10.71 7.22
CA PHE A 96 -15.63 9.77 7.33
C PHE A 96 -14.54 10.26 8.30
N GLU A 97 -14.17 11.55 8.20
CA GLU A 97 -13.26 12.19 9.16
C GLU A 97 -13.80 12.15 10.59
N GLN A 98 -15.13 12.36 10.75
CA GLN A 98 -15.77 12.29 12.07
C GLN A 98 -15.71 10.91 12.70
N LEU A 99 -15.79 9.87 11.89
CA LEU A 99 -15.72 8.47 12.36
C LEU A 99 -14.31 8.00 12.68
N THR A 100 -13.30 8.70 12.20
CA THR A 100 -11.89 8.34 12.33
C THR A 100 -11.09 9.39 13.10
N GLU A 101 -10.75 10.51 12.51
CA GLU A 101 -9.84 11.49 13.09
C GLU A 101 -10.42 12.19 14.33
N ASN A 102 -11.71 12.56 14.30
CA ASN A 102 -12.36 13.24 15.44
C ASN A 102 -12.49 12.36 16.68
N VAL A 103 -12.31 11.06 16.55
CA VAL A 103 -12.33 10.12 17.69
C VAL A 103 -10.92 9.70 18.14
N GLY A 104 -9.90 10.36 17.58
CA GLY A 104 -8.49 10.11 17.92
C GLY A 104 -7.89 8.94 17.15
N GLY A 105 -8.50 8.56 16.03
CA GLY A 105 -7.97 7.59 15.08
C GLY A 105 -7.29 8.26 13.89
N GLU A 106 -6.99 7.46 12.90
CA GLU A 106 -6.44 7.88 11.60
C GLU A 106 -7.07 7.08 10.47
N ASN A 107 -7.14 7.67 9.28
CA ASN A 107 -7.47 6.98 8.05
C ASN A 107 -6.52 7.39 6.94
N ASN A 108 -6.23 6.46 6.03
CA ASN A 108 -5.42 6.74 4.84
C ASN A 108 -5.64 5.66 3.79
N ALA A 109 -5.05 5.86 2.61
CA ALA A 109 -5.02 4.88 1.55
C ALA A 109 -3.69 4.95 0.78
N TYR A 110 -3.44 3.94 -0.02
CA TYR A 110 -2.36 3.96 -1.00
C TYR A 110 -2.67 3.06 -2.20
N THR A 111 -2.16 3.45 -3.35
CA THR A 111 -2.16 2.65 -4.57
C THR A 111 -0.76 2.16 -4.90
N ALA A 112 -0.64 0.84 -5.02
CA ALA A 112 0.57 0.14 -5.48
C ALA A 112 0.33 -0.48 -6.86
N PRO A 113 1.32 -1.12 -7.51
CA PRO A 113 1.12 -1.76 -8.80
C PRO A 113 -0.01 -2.81 -8.82
N ASP A 114 -0.18 -3.60 -7.76
CA ASP A 114 -1.11 -4.73 -7.70
C ASP A 114 -2.37 -4.47 -6.89
N VAL A 115 -2.34 -3.50 -6.00
CA VAL A 115 -3.40 -3.30 -5.00
C VAL A 115 -3.67 -1.82 -4.74
N THR A 116 -4.89 -1.52 -4.32
CA THR A 116 -5.25 -0.28 -3.63
C THR A 116 -5.78 -0.65 -2.26
N VAL A 117 -5.26 -0.03 -1.21
CA VAL A 117 -5.58 -0.36 0.18
C VAL A 117 -6.08 0.88 0.89
N TYR A 118 -7.20 0.75 1.59
CA TYR A 118 -7.72 1.74 2.54
C TYR A 118 -7.52 1.18 3.94
N HIS A 119 -7.12 2.01 4.88
CA HIS A 119 -6.86 1.56 6.24
C HIS A 119 -7.21 2.63 7.26
N GLU A 120 -7.79 2.18 8.35
CA GLU A 120 -8.20 2.98 9.50
C GLU A 120 -7.66 2.35 10.78
N VAL A 121 -7.27 3.20 11.72
CA VAL A 121 -6.99 2.81 13.11
C VAL A 121 -7.84 3.69 14.00
N VAL A 122 -8.75 3.09 14.76
CA VAL A 122 -9.70 3.81 15.61
C VAL A 122 -9.80 3.15 17.00
N PRO A 123 -10.35 3.84 18.01
CA PRO A 123 -10.74 3.17 19.25
C PRO A 123 -11.71 2.01 18.98
N SER A 124 -11.55 0.90 19.68
CA SER A 124 -12.25 -0.38 19.37
C SER A 124 -13.78 -0.29 19.39
N ASN A 125 -14.35 0.65 20.14
CA ASN A 125 -15.79 0.91 20.17
C ASN A 125 -16.32 1.58 18.88
N TYR A 126 -15.44 1.99 17.94
CA TYR A 126 -15.79 2.53 16.62
C TYR A 126 -15.68 1.50 15.49
N LEU A 127 -15.41 0.24 15.78
CA LEU A 127 -15.32 -0.82 14.77
C LEU A 127 -16.57 -0.89 13.89
N GLU A 128 -17.76 -0.94 14.50
CA GLU A 128 -19.02 -1.06 13.75
C GLU A 128 -19.30 0.15 12.86
N PRO A 129 -19.19 1.41 13.34
CA PRO A 129 -19.28 2.59 12.48
C PRO A 129 -18.30 2.61 11.31
N VAL A 130 -17.05 2.23 11.52
CA VAL A 130 -16.04 2.19 10.45
C VAL A 130 -16.37 1.10 9.43
N LEU A 131 -16.76 -0.11 9.86
CA LEU A 131 -17.19 -1.16 8.94
C LEU A 131 -18.43 -0.75 8.12
N TRP A 132 -19.36 -0.01 8.73
CA TRP A 132 -20.49 0.56 8.00
C TRP A 132 -20.02 1.57 6.93
N ALA A 133 -19.12 2.47 7.29
CA ALA A 133 -18.59 3.48 6.37
C ALA A 133 -17.83 2.83 5.19
N GLU A 134 -17.06 1.78 5.44
CA GLU A 134 -16.39 0.99 4.41
C GLU A 134 -17.40 0.27 3.48
N ALA A 135 -18.45 -0.31 4.04
CA ALA A 135 -19.51 -0.93 3.26
C ALA A 135 -20.24 0.08 2.36
N GLU A 136 -20.53 1.28 2.86
CA GLU A 136 -21.10 2.38 2.06
C GLU A 136 -20.15 2.82 0.94
N ARG A 137 -18.85 2.94 1.23
CA ARG A 137 -17.82 3.26 0.24
C ARG A 137 -17.72 2.20 -0.86
N MET A 138 -17.89 0.92 -0.53
CA MET A 138 -17.93 -0.17 -1.51
C MET A 138 -19.20 -0.15 -2.36
N ALA A 139 -20.34 0.19 -1.77
CA ALA A 139 -21.65 0.08 -2.41
C ALA A 139 -21.90 1.20 -3.42
N SER A 140 -21.49 2.43 -3.12
CA SER A 140 -21.77 3.59 -3.97
C SER A 140 -20.73 4.69 -3.78
N LEU A 141 -20.52 5.50 -4.84
CA LEU A 141 -19.62 6.63 -4.84
C LEU A 141 -20.25 7.85 -5.51
N ALA A 142 -19.92 9.04 -5.01
CA ALA A 142 -20.32 10.31 -5.62
C ALA A 142 -19.49 10.62 -6.88
N LEU A 143 -19.62 9.78 -7.92
CA LEU A 143 -18.94 9.95 -9.21
C LEU A 143 -19.66 10.97 -10.09
N ASN A 144 -19.33 12.25 -9.90
CA ASN A 144 -19.83 13.37 -10.66
C ASN A 144 -18.67 14.23 -11.21
N ASP A 145 -18.98 15.13 -12.15
CA ASP A 145 -17.96 15.97 -12.82
C ASP A 145 -17.22 16.88 -11.84
N ALA A 146 -17.89 17.40 -10.80
CA ALA A 146 -17.27 18.29 -9.83
C ALA A 146 -16.18 17.57 -9.01
N ASN A 147 -16.52 16.40 -8.45
CA ASN A 147 -15.57 15.58 -7.69
C ASN A 147 -14.44 15.07 -8.59
N PHE A 148 -14.77 14.57 -9.79
CA PHE A 148 -13.78 14.08 -10.74
C PHE A 148 -12.76 15.15 -11.13
N ASN A 149 -13.22 16.35 -11.51
CA ASN A 149 -12.32 17.44 -11.89
C ASN A 149 -11.46 17.91 -10.72
N SER A 150 -12.06 18.03 -9.53
CA SER A 150 -11.34 18.38 -8.30
C SER A 150 -10.21 17.38 -8.02
N GLU A 151 -10.53 16.09 -7.97
CA GLU A 151 -9.53 15.08 -7.60
C GLU A 151 -8.48 14.87 -8.68
N ARG A 152 -8.85 14.96 -9.95
CA ARG A 152 -7.87 14.97 -11.03
C ARG A 152 -6.84 16.10 -10.88
N ASP A 153 -7.27 17.29 -10.51
CA ASP A 153 -6.37 18.42 -10.29
C ASP A 153 -5.50 18.24 -9.03
N VAL A 154 -6.04 17.63 -7.97
CA VAL A 154 -5.27 17.24 -6.77
C VAL A 154 -4.18 16.22 -7.14
N VAL A 155 -4.50 15.15 -7.86
CA VAL A 155 -3.52 14.13 -8.28
C VAL A 155 -2.43 14.74 -9.18
N LYS A 156 -2.79 15.68 -10.07
CA LYS A 156 -1.81 16.40 -10.89
C LYS A 156 -0.88 17.28 -10.05
N GLU A 157 -1.41 17.92 -9.01
CA GLU A 157 -0.58 18.71 -8.10
C GLU A 157 0.33 17.82 -7.27
N GLU A 158 -0.16 16.70 -6.80
CA GLU A 158 0.65 15.68 -6.13
C GLU A 158 1.78 15.17 -7.02
N TYR A 159 1.52 14.92 -8.31
CA TYR A 159 2.56 14.58 -9.27
C TYR A 159 3.64 15.68 -9.36
N ARG A 160 3.24 16.95 -9.40
CA ARG A 160 4.19 18.05 -9.42
C ARG A 160 5.08 18.07 -8.18
N GLN A 161 4.48 17.85 -7.01
CA GLN A 161 5.20 17.87 -5.73
C GLN A 161 6.09 16.64 -5.54
N ARG A 162 5.59 15.45 -5.81
CA ARG A 162 6.33 14.19 -5.57
C ARG A 162 7.36 13.89 -6.64
N ILE A 163 7.07 14.24 -7.88
CA ILE A 163 7.93 13.90 -9.04
C ILE A 163 8.74 15.10 -9.50
N LEU A 164 8.09 16.20 -9.92
CA LEU A 164 8.80 17.30 -10.56
C LEU A 164 9.60 18.17 -9.58
N ALA A 165 9.09 18.37 -8.36
CA ALA A 165 9.80 19.14 -7.34
C ALA A 165 10.85 18.30 -6.58
N ASN A 166 10.78 16.95 -6.67
CA ASN A 166 11.73 16.07 -6.02
C ASN A 166 12.96 15.85 -6.92
N PRO A 167 14.20 16.11 -6.43
CA PRO A 167 15.42 15.92 -7.23
C PRO A 167 15.60 14.52 -7.82
N TYR A 168 15.01 13.51 -7.22
CA TYR A 168 15.08 12.10 -7.65
C TYR A 168 13.76 11.56 -8.21
N GLY A 169 12.72 12.39 -8.32
CA GLY A 169 11.38 11.94 -8.74
C GLY A 169 11.38 11.37 -10.15
N GLU A 170 11.91 12.08 -11.13
CA GLU A 170 12.02 11.58 -12.51
C GLU A 170 12.95 10.37 -12.63
N PHE A 171 14.00 10.30 -11.80
CA PHE A 171 14.88 9.13 -11.77
C PHE A 171 14.13 7.87 -11.31
N SER A 172 13.29 7.97 -10.27
CA SER A 172 12.46 6.87 -9.81
C SER A 172 11.52 6.36 -10.90
N LEU A 173 10.84 7.27 -11.61
CA LEU A 173 10.00 6.90 -12.76
C LEU A 173 10.80 6.20 -13.87
N ALA A 174 12.00 6.70 -14.15
CA ALA A 174 12.87 6.13 -15.20
C ALA A 174 13.33 4.71 -14.86
N ILE A 175 13.52 4.38 -13.57
CA ILE A 175 13.85 3.02 -13.13
C ILE A 175 12.75 2.05 -13.56
N ASP A 176 11.50 2.30 -13.20
CA ASP A 176 10.38 1.43 -13.52
C ASP A 176 10.20 1.29 -15.03
N GLN A 177 10.18 2.41 -15.76
CA GLN A 177 10.01 2.43 -17.20
C GLN A 177 11.11 1.69 -17.96
N LYS A 178 12.34 1.67 -17.44
CA LYS A 178 13.49 0.98 -18.07
C LYS A 178 13.65 -0.46 -17.60
N SER A 179 13.20 -0.78 -16.39
CA SER A 179 13.27 -2.14 -15.86
C SER A 179 12.23 -3.07 -16.50
N PHE A 180 11.08 -2.52 -16.91
CA PHE A 180 9.99 -3.30 -17.49
C PHE A 180 9.70 -2.88 -18.94
N ALA A 181 10.13 -3.67 -19.90
CA ALA A 181 9.90 -3.38 -21.33
C ALA A 181 8.41 -3.49 -21.73
N PHE A 182 7.73 -4.56 -21.27
CA PHE A 182 6.35 -4.90 -21.66
C PHE A 182 5.39 -4.98 -20.46
N HIS A 183 5.88 -5.33 -19.28
CA HIS A 183 5.06 -5.52 -18.11
C HIS A 183 4.42 -4.20 -17.66
N PRO A 184 3.14 -4.20 -17.24
CA PRO A 184 2.45 -2.99 -16.78
C PRO A 184 3.12 -2.25 -15.60
N TYR A 185 4.00 -2.89 -14.85
CA TYR A 185 4.79 -2.25 -13.79
C TYR A 185 5.68 -1.10 -14.26
N LYS A 186 5.88 -0.95 -15.57
CA LYS A 186 6.50 0.27 -16.13
C LYS A 186 5.67 1.55 -15.91
N ARG A 187 4.37 1.40 -15.57
CA ARG A 187 3.48 2.53 -15.32
C ARG A 187 3.63 2.99 -13.87
N PRO A 188 3.90 4.29 -13.62
CA PRO A 188 3.93 4.80 -12.27
C PRO A 188 2.53 4.81 -11.67
N SER A 189 2.39 4.44 -10.39
CA SER A 189 1.09 4.42 -9.71
C SER A 189 0.43 5.80 -9.68
N ILE A 190 1.22 6.87 -9.59
CA ILE A 190 0.72 8.25 -9.64
C ILE A 190 0.23 8.67 -11.04
N GLY A 191 0.54 7.90 -12.09
CA GLY A 191 0.20 8.22 -13.47
C GLY A 191 1.12 9.26 -14.12
N ASN A 192 0.59 9.94 -15.13
CA ASN A 192 1.22 11.09 -15.75
C ASN A 192 0.18 12.18 -16.07
N ILE A 193 0.63 13.45 -16.09
CA ILE A 193 -0.27 14.60 -16.23
C ILE A 193 -1.03 14.57 -17.55
N ALA A 194 -0.40 14.18 -18.66
CA ALA A 194 -1.06 14.22 -19.99
C ALA A 194 -2.21 13.19 -20.08
N GLU A 195 -2.02 11.99 -19.52
CA GLU A 195 -3.04 10.96 -19.51
C GLU A 195 -4.17 11.27 -18.51
N LEU A 196 -3.83 11.88 -17.35
CA LEU A 196 -4.82 12.39 -16.40
C LEU A 196 -5.65 13.53 -17.03
N ASP A 197 -5.06 14.44 -17.79
CA ASP A 197 -5.79 15.49 -18.50
C ASP A 197 -6.73 14.94 -19.59
N ALA A 198 -6.36 13.84 -20.23
CA ALA A 198 -7.18 13.17 -21.21
C ALA A 198 -8.30 12.30 -20.61
N ALA A 199 -8.25 12.02 -19.28
CA ALA A 199 -9.22 11.19 -18.60
C ALA A 199 -10.62 11.82 -18.57
N GLN A 200 -11.65 10.98 -18.70
CA GLN A 200 -13.05 11.39 -18.67
C GLN A 200 -13.85 10.61 -17.62
N LEU A 201 -14.84 11.26 -17.01
CA LEU A 201 -15.67 10.64 -15.96
C LEU A 201 -16.34 9.31 -16.39
N PRO A 202 -16.87 9.13 -17.64
CA PRO A 202 -17.42 7.84 -18.03
C PRO A 202 -16.41 6.68 -17.99
N GLU A 203 -15.13 6.94 -18.25
CA GLU A 203 -14.06 5.95 -18.19
C GLU A 203 -13.78 5.53 -16.74
N VAL A 204 -13.79 6.50 -15.81
CA VAL A 204 -13.65 6.24 -14.37
C VAL A 204 -14.83 5.43 -13.83
N LYS A 205 -16.06 5.72 -14.28
CA LYS A 205 -17.25 4.92 -13.94
C LYS A 205 -17.15 3.49 -14.45
N ALA A 206 -16.64 3.29 -15.67
CA ALA A 206 -16.41 1.95 -16.21
C ALA A 206 -15.33 1.19 -15.42
N PHE A 207 -14.29 1.87 -14.97
CA PHE A 207 -13.24 1.29 -14.15
C PHE A 207 -13.77 0.81 -12.79
N GLN A 208 -14.73 1.52 -12.17
CA GLN A 208 -15.40 1.09 -10.95
C GLN A 208 -16.07 -0.28 -11.09
N VAL A 209 -16.77 -0.53 -12.19
CA VAL A 209 -17.50 -1.80 -12.40
C VAL A 209 -16.55 -3.00 -12.37
N HIS A 210 -15.36 -2.86 -12.96
CA HIS A 210 -14.34 -3.91 -12.90
C HIS A 210 -13.77 -4.15 -11.50
N ARG A 211 -13.75 -3.13 -10.65
CA ARG A 211 -13.24 -3.22 -9.27
C ARG A 211 -14.22 -3.85 -8.29
N SER A 212 -15.53 -3.67 -8.53
CA SER A 212 -16.59 -4.18 -7.66
C SER A 212 -16.98 -5.63 -7.96
N ALA A 213 -16.52 -6.17 -9.08
CA ALA A 213 -16.71 -7.59 -9.38
C ALA A 213 -15.75 -8.42 -8.51
N PRO A 214 -16.25 -9.45 -7.78
CA PRO A 214 -15.36 -10.39 -7.13
C PRO A 214 -14.46 -11.02 -8.21
N ASP A 215 -13.15 -11.03 -7.97
CA ASP A 215 -12.22 -11.73 -8.86
C ASP A 215 -12.59 -13.22 -8.85
N PRO A 216 -13.08 -13.80 -9.95
CA PRO A 216 -13.42 -15.21 -10.02
C PRO A 216 -12.17 -16.12 -10.02
N SER A 217 -10.98 -15.53 -10.11
CA SER A 217 -9.75 -16.31 -10.01
C SER A 217 -9.42 -16.54 -8.54
N PRO A 218 -9.41 -17.80 -8.06
CA PRO A 218 -8.77 -18.11 -6.80
C PRO A 218 -7.33 -17.64 -6.91
N CYS A 219 -6.82 -16.97 -5.87
CA CYS A 219 -5.43 -16.52 -5.75
C CYS A 219 -4.52 -17.66 -6.22
N GLY A 220 -4.30 -17.66 -7.54
CA GLY A 220 -3.85 -18.84 -8.27
C GLY A 220 -2.35 -18.94 -8.14
N ARG A 221 -1.96 -19.83 -7.26
CA ARG A 221 -0.75 -20.62 -7.48
C ARG A 221 -0.76 -21.10 -8.92
N LYS A 222 0.00 -20.47 -9.79
CA LYS A 222 0.53 -21.13 -10.98
C LYS A 222 1.94 -21.53 -10.63
N ASP A 223 2.09 -22.85 -10.47
CA ASP A 223 3.35 -23.56 -10.38
C ASP A 223 4.31 -23.21 -11.53
#